data_4398fe2a487767e888a1d58fb1df62ff
#
_entry.id   4398fe2a487767e888a1d58fb1df62ff
#
_cell.length_a   1.000
_cell.length_b   1.000
_cell.length_c   1.000
_cell.angle_alpha   90.00
_cell.angle_beta   90.00
_cell.angle_gamma   90.00
#
_symmetry.space_group_name_H-M   'P 1'
#
loop_
_entity.id
_entity.type
_entity.pdbx_description
1 polymer ?
#
loop_
_entity_poly.entity_id
_entity_poly.type
_entity_poly.pdbx_seq_one_letter_code
_entity_poly.pdbx_strand_id
1 'polypeptide(L)'
;YFAQHAGEWDTIRSMQVAEEEVERAILGLMKNRRPGHLLDVGTGTGRMAAVLGAGASRITALDRSPEMLRIARTRLAGSPVPVELMQGDFAALPLGANSVDSIVMHQVLHYASAPDLVIAEAARVLRGGGHLLIVDFAPHDREELRRDAAHARLGFSDGQMRGWFAASGIILESTEALSGGALTVKLWLGRRR
;
A
#
# COMPACT_ATOMS: atom_id res chain seq x y z
N TYR A 1 -2.57 -13.00 15.13
CA TYR A 1 -3.85 -12.44 14.70
C TYR A 1 -4.23 -12.96 13.31
N PHE A 2 -3.38 -12.79 12.30
CA PHE A 2 -3.67 -13.16 10.90
C PHE A 2 -3.87 -14.67 10.67
N ALA A 3 -3.20 -15.53 11.42
CA ALA A 3 -3.32 -17.00 11.26
C ALA A 3 -4.61 -17.60 11.86
N GLN A 4 -5.27 -16.89 12.79
CA GLN A 4 -6.46 -17.38 13.49
C GLN A 4 -7.78 -17.02 12.80
N HIS A 5 -7.76 -16.13 11.79
CA HIS A 5 -8.95 -15.52 11.19
C HIS A 5 -9.10 -15.81 9.68
N ALA A 6 -8.58 -16.94 9.20
CA ALA A 6 -8.59 -17.28 7.77
C ALA A 6 -10.00 -17.28 7.13
N GLY A 7 -11.03 -17.70 7.88
CA GLY A 7 -12.42 -17.69 7.39
C GLY A 7 -13.05 -16.30 7.29
N GLU A 8 -12.57 -15.33 8.08
CA GLU A 8 -13.02 -13.93 8.03
C GLU A 8 -12.44 -13.20 6.83
N TRP A 9 -11.25 -13.60 6.40
CA TRP A 9 -10.62 -13.04 5.19
C TRP A 9 -11.40 -13.32 3.91
N ASP A 10 -12.04 -14.50 3.80
CA ASP A 10 -12.88 -14.82 2.64
C ASP A 10 -14.14 -13.94 2.61
N THR A 11 -14.71 -13.65 3.79
CA THR A 11 -15.83 -12.72 3.89
C THR A 11 -15.43 -11.30 3.51
N ILE A 12 -14.28 -10.83 3.99
CA ILE A 12 -13.74 -9.50 3.63
C ILE A 12 -13.41 -9.43 2.14
N ARG A 13 -12.80 -10.46 1.57
CA ARG A 13 -12.51 -10.54 0.13
C ARG A 13 -13.78 -10.48 -0.71
N SER A 14 -14.85 -11.14 -0.28
CA SER A 14 -16.13 -11.10 -1.01
C SER A 14 -16.80 -9.73 -1.02
N MET A 15 -16.41 -8.82 -0.12
CA MET A 15 -16.88 -7.43 -0.08
C MET A 15 -16.09 -6.50 -1.00
N GLN A 16 -14.96 -6.94 -1.50
CA GLN A 16 -14.04 -6.11 -2.28
C GLN A 16 -14.25 -6.31 -3.79
N VAL A 17 -13.73 -5.38 -4.54
CA VAL A 17 -13.53 -5.51 -5.98
C VAL A 17 -12.52 -6.63 -6.25
N ALA A 18 -12.66 -7.34 -7.36
CA ALA A 18 -11.74 -8.42 -7.75
C ALA A 18 -10.28 -7.94 -7.77
N GLU A 19 -9.38 -8.77 -7.23
CA GLU A 19 -7.94 -8.45 -7.14
C GLU A 19 -7.35 -8.08 -8.50
N GLU A 20 -7.74 -8.79 -9.55
CA GLU A 20 -7.25 -8.55 -10.91
C GLU A 20 -7.66 -7.18 -11.47
N GLU A 21 -8.82 -6.68 -11.07
CA GLU A 21 -9.29 -5.35 -11.46
C GLU A 21 -8.48 -4.26 -10.75
N VAL A 22 -8.21 -4.44 -9.47
CA VAL A 22 -7.36 -3.53 -8.68
C VAL A 22 -5.94 -3.51 -9.25
N GLU A 23 -5.35 -4.68 -9.53
CA GLU A 23 -4.02 -4.79 -10.12
C GLU A 23 -3.94 -4.11 -11.49
N ARG A 24 -4.96 -4.28 -12.33
CA ARG A 24 -5.03 -3.63 -13.63
C ARG A 24 -5.06 -2.11 -13.50
N ALA A 25 -5.81 -1.58 -12.56
CA ALA A 25 -5.86 -0.15 -12.26
C ALA A 25 -4.50 0.37 -11.76
N ILE A 26 -3.85 -0.34 -10.84
CA ILE A 26 -2.51 -0.02 -10.35
C ILE A 26 -1.50 0.05 -11.49
N LEU A 27 -1.45 -0.99 -12.33
CA LEU A 27 -0.56 -1.03 -13.48
C LEU A 27 -0.86 0.08 -14.49
N GLY A 28 -2.13 0.42 -14.68
CA GLY A 28 -2.57 1.53 -15.53
C GLY A 28 -2.02 2.88 -15.03
N LEU A 29 -2.16 3.17 -13.74
CA LEU A 29 -1.64 4.39 -13.12
C LEU A 29 -0.11 4.47 -13.19
N MET A 30 0.58 3.34 -13.09
CA MET A 30 2.03 3.26 -13.08
C MET A 30 2.67 3.09 -14.47
N LYS A 31 1.88 2.91 -15.53
CA LYS A 31 2.32 2.50 -16.89
C LYS A 31 3.49 3.32 -17.46
N ASN A 32 3.48 4.63 -17.26
CA ASN A 32 4.49 5.54 -17.81
C ASN A 32 5.49 6.01 -16.75
N ARG A 33 5.54 5.36 -15.61
CA ARG A 33 6.39 5.69 -14.48
C ARG A 33 7.38 4.57 -14.23
N ARG A 34 8.64 4.92 -14.02
CA ARG A 34 9.65 3.93 -13.65
C ARG A 34 9.63 3.77 -12.14
N PRO A 35 9.32 2.58 -11.61
CA PRO A 35 9.31 2.38 -10.16
C PRO A 35 10.67 2.62 -9.51
N GLY A 36 11.78 2.43 -10.23
CA GLY A 36 13.13 2.56 -9.68
C GLY A 36 13.34 1.64 -8.49
N HIS A 37 13.82 2.16 -7.37
CA HIS A 37 13.80 1.47 -6.10
C HIS A 37 12.38 1.54 -5.52
N LEU A 38 11.66 0.42 -5.59
CA LEU A 38 10.29 0.27 -5.07
C LEU A 38 10.30 -0.17 -3.61
N LEU A 39 9.56 0.55 -2.77
CA LEU A 39 9.23 0.14 -1.40
C LEU A 39 7.75 -0.29 -1.34
N ASP A 40 7.51 -1.54 -1.00
CA ASP A 40 6.18 -2.08 -0.71
C ASP A 40 5.98 -2.12 0.81
N VAL A 41 5.17 -1.19 1.33
CA VAL A 41 4.89 -1.04 2.76
C VAL A 41 3.68 -1.87 3.15
N GLY A 42 3.86 -2.78 4.11
CA GLY A 42 2.85 -3.77 4.46
C GLY A 42 2.69 -4.79 3.34
N THR A 43 3.81 -5.33 2.87
CA THR A 43 3.88 -6.22 1.70
C THR A 43 3.03 -7.48 1.83
N GLY A 44 2.69 -7.87 3.07
CA GLY A 44 1.96 -9.10 3.34
C GLY A 44 2.63 -10.31 2.69
N THR A 45 1.93 -10.96 1.79
CA THR A 45 2.47 -12.12 1.05
C THR A 45 3.36 -11.73 -0.15
N GLY A 46 3.67 -10.45 -0.34
CA GLY A 46 4.53 -9.98 -1.44
C GLY A 46 3.84 -9.79 -2.79
N ARG A 47 2.50 -9.72 -2.82
CA ARG A 47 1.74 -9.66 -4.08
C ARG A 47 2.04 -8.39 -4.88
N MET A 48 1.95 -7.21 -4.23
CA MET A 48 2.19 -5.93 -4.92
C MET A 48 3.65 -5.77 -5.32
N ALA A 49 4.59 -6.22 -4.49
CA ALA A 49 6.00 -6.29 -4.84
C ALA A 49 6.24 -7.14 -6.10
N ALA A 50 5.55 -8.27 -6.25
CA ALA A 50 5.63 -9.09 -7.45
C ALA A 50 5.01 -8.39 -8.68
N VAL A 51 3.84 -7.77 -8.52
CA VAL A 51 3.10 -7.11 -9.63
C VAL A 51 3.86 -5.91 -10.17
N LEU A 52 4.37 -5.04 -9.31
CA LEU A 52 5.07 -3.82 -9.69
C LEU A 52 6.58 -4.01 -9.89
N GLY A 53 7.13 -5.05 -9.30
CA GLY A 53 8.57 -5.28 -9.25
C GLY A 53 9.21 -5.56 -10.59
N ALA A 54 8.48 -6.08 -11.58
CA ALA A 54 9.00 -6.38 -12.91
C ALA A 54 9.58 -5.13 -13.61
N GLY A 55 9.05 -3.93 -13.30
CA GLY A 55 9.54 -2.66 -13.84
C GLY A 55 10.51 -1.91 -12.91
N ALA A 56 10.77 -2.44 -11.72
CA ALA A 56 11.66 -1.83 -10.74
C ALA A 56 13.13 -2.15 -11.04
N SER A 57 14.04 -1.34 -10.49
CA SER A 57 15.46 -1.67 -10.46
C SER A 57 15.85 -2.48 -9.23
N ARG A 58 15.06 -2.37 -8.16
CA ARG A 58 15.24 -3.02 -6.87
C ARG A 58 13.94 -2.95 -6.08
N ILE A 59 13.70 -3.91 -5.20
CA ILE A 59 12.51 -3.98 -4.34
C ILE A 59 12.95 -4.05 -2.89
N THR A 60 12.33 -3.24 -2.03
CA THR A 60 12.30 -3.45 -0.59
C THR A 60 10.85 -3.75 -0.20
N ALA A 61 10.62 -4.92 0.39
CA ALA A 61 9.32 -5.37 0.84
C ALA A 61 9.30 -5.40 2.36
N LEU A 62 8.47 -4.55 2.98
CA LEU A 62 8.42 -4.34 4.42
C LEU A 62 7.10 -4.83 4.99
N ASP A 63 7.18 -5.58 6.08
CA ASP A 63 6.03 -5.96 6.89
C ASP A 63 6.42 -6.05 8.36
N ARG A 64 5.46 -5.88 9.26
CA ARG A 64 5.66 -6.07 10.69
C ARG A 64 5.61 -7.56 11.10
N SER A 65 4.96 -8.41 10.30
CA SER A 65 4.77 -9.83 10.56
C SER A 65 5.89 -10.67 9.94
N PRO A 66 6.69 -11.37 10.76
CA PRO A 66 7.69 -12.32 10.26
C PRO A 66 7.08 -13.45 9.43
N GLU A 67 5.86 -13.88 9.78
CA GLU A 67 5.12 -14.93 9.06
C GLU A 67 4.81 -14.49 7.64
N MET A 68 4.33 -13.25 7.46
CA MET A 68 4.06 -12.68 6.14
C MET A 68 5.34 -12.56 5.32
N LEU A 69 6.43 -12.08 5.93
CA LEU A 69 7.73 -11.99 5.26
C LEU A 69 8.27 -13.36 4.82
N ARG A 70 7.99 -14.43 5.58
CA ARG A 70 8.35 -15.80 5.18
C ARG A 70 7.61 -16.22 3.90
N ILE A 71 6.32 -15.90 3.79
CA ILE A 71 5.52 -16.18 2.58
C ILE A 71 6.02 -15.31 1.41
N ALA A 72 6.24 -14.02 1.65
CA ALA A 72 6.75 -13.09 0.65
C ALA A 72 8.11 -13.54 0.09
N ARG A 73 8.99 -14.09 0.93
CA ARG A 73 10.28 -14.64 0.50
C ARG A 73 10.12 -15.72 -0.55
N THR A 74 9.19 -16.65 -0.34
CA THR A 74 8.91 -17.72 -1.31
C THR A 74 8.34 -17.16 -2.60
N ARG A 75 7.39 -16.22 -2.51
CA ARG A 75 6.78 -15.60 -3.71
C ARG A 75 7.79 -14.81 -4.53
N LEU A 76 8.69 -14.10 -3.88
CA LEU A 76 9.64 -13.19 -4.53
C LEU A 76 10.98 -13.86 -4.88
N ALA A 77 11.15 -15.15 -4.59
CA ALA A 77 12.41 -15.88 -4.85
C ALA A 77 12.82 -15.88 -6.33
N GLY A 78 11.85 -15.84 -7.26
CA GLY A 78 12.09 -15.77 -8.71
C GLY A 78 12.08 -14.35 -9.29
N SER A 79 12.20 -13.32 -8.46
CA SER A 79 12.19 -11.93 -8.91
C SER A 79 13.33 -11.66 -9.90
N PRO A 80 13.06 -10.94 -11.01
CA PRO A 80 14.10 -10.57 -11.98
C PRO A 80 15.04 -9.47 -11.45
N VAL A 81 14.71 -8.87 -10.31
CA VAL A 81 15.48 -7.77 -9.69
C VAL A 81 15.80 -8.10 -8.23
N PRO A 82 16.84 -7.46 -7.63
CA PRO A 82 17.18 -7.66 -6.23
C PRO A 82 16.00 -7.33 -5.30
N VAL A 83 15.72 -8.21 -4.34
CA VAL A 83 14.67 -8.07 -3.34
C VAL A 83 15.28 -8.10 -1.95
N GLU A 84 14.96 -7.12 -1.14
CA GLU A 84 15.25 -7.05 0.28
C GLU A 84 13.95 -7.14 1.08
N LEU A 85 13.88 -8.08 2.02
CA LEU A 85 12.76 -8.22 2.94
C LEU A 85 13.13 -7.59 4.27
N MET A 86 12.31 -6.67 4.75
CA MET A 86 12.53 -5.96 6.01
C MET A 86 11.36 -6.15 6.97
N GLN A 87 11.67 -6.45 8.22
CA GLN A 87 10.70 -6.32 9.29
C GLN A 87 10.71 -4.88 9.80
N GLY A 88 9.53 -4.24 9.87
CA GLY A 88 9.42 -2.87 10.32
C GLY A 88 7.98 -2.38 10.44
N ASP A 89 7.85 -1.18 10.95
CA ASP A 89 6.57 -0.49 11.14
C ASP A 89 6.44 0.66 10.13
N PHE A 90 5.23 0.83 9.57
CA PHE A 90 4.95 1.91 8.62
C PHE A 90 5.03 3.31 9.25
N ALA A 91 4.90 3.41 10.57
CA ALA A 91 5.01 4.68 11.30
C ALA A 91 6.47 5.11 11.53
N ALA A 92 7.42 4.19 11.39
CA ALA A 92 8.85 4.45 11.57
C ALA A 92 9.66 3.55 10.61
N LEU A 93 9.71 3.94 9.35
CA LEU A 93 10.35 3.14 8.31
C LEU A 93 11.88 3.05 8.54
N PRO A 94 12.47 1.83 8.55
CA PRO A 94 13.89 1.64 8.79
C PRO A 94 14.75 1.97 7.56
N LEU A 95 14.48 3.12 6.96
CA LEU A 95 15.11 3.60 5.73
C LEU A 95 15.50 5.06 5.88
N GLY A 96 16.59 5.46 5.25
CA GLY A 96 17.04 6.84 5.23
C GLY A 96 16.10 7.76 4.44
N ALA A 97 16.17 9.06 4.69
CA ALA A 97 15.46 10.05 3.90
C ALA A 97 15.93 9.99 2.43
N ASN A 98 15.01 10.24 1.49
CA ASN A 98 15.30 10.27 0.06
C ASN A 98 15.98 9.00 -0.47
N SER A 99 15.58 7.82 0.00
CA SER A 99 16.24 6.54 -0.31
C SER A 99 15.51 5.70 -1.35
N VAL A 100 14.22 5.96 -1.61
CA VAL A 100 13.41 5.18 -2.56
C VAL A 100 12.76 6.06 -3.64
N ASP A 101 12.46 5.48 -4.79
CA ASP A 101 11.89 6.19 -5.95
C ASP A 101 10.36 6.05 -6.00
N SER A 102 9.82 4.96 -5.51
CA SER A 102 8.38 4.70 -5.46
C SER A 102 7.99 3.97 -4.18
N ILE A 103 6.80 4.28 -3.68
CA ILE A 103 6.21 3.60 -2.54
C ILE A 103 4.80 3.15 -2.91
N VAL A 104 4.44 1.92 -2.59
CA VAL A 104 3.07 1.41 -2.63
C VAL A 104 2.63 1.00 -1.23
N MET A 105 1.40 1.37 -0.88
CA MET A 105 0.68 0.93 0.31
C MET A 105 -0.66 0.34 -0.15
N HIS A 106 -0.75 -0.97 -0.20
CA HIS A 106 -1.96 -1.66 -0.65
C HIS A 106 -2.73 -2.24 0.53
N GLN A 107 -3.86 -1.63 0.85
CA GLN A 107 -4.75 -2.02 1.96
C GLN A 107 -4.01 -2.10 3.32
N VAL A 108 -3.26 -1.08 3.63
CA VAL A 108 -2.42 -0.99 4.84
C VAL A 108 -2.78 0.22 5.69
N LEU A 109 -3.11 1.35 5.06
CA LEU A 109 -3.29 2.62 5.77
C LEU A 109 -4.48 2.59 6.74
N HIS A 110 -5.51 1.79 6.46
CA HIS A 110 -6.66 1.64 7.35
C HIS A 110 -6.33 0.99 8.72
N TYR A 111 -5.16 0.36 8.87
CA TYR A 111 -4.66 -0.10 10.18
C TYR A 111 -4.02 1.02 11.00
N ALA A 112 -3.71 2.16 10.40
CA ALA A 112 -3.03 3.25 11.07
C ALA A 112 -3.98 4.06 11.95
N SER A 113 -3.63 4.25 13.22
CA SER A 113 -4.33 5.19 14.11
C SER A 113 -4.07 6.65 13.73
N ALA A 114 -2.91 6.94 13.15
CA ALA A 114 -2.48 8.26 12.67
C ALA A 114 -2.02 8.19 11.20
N PRO A 115 -2.95 8.13 10.22
CA PRO A 115 -2.61 7.98 8.81
C PRO A 115 -1.75 9.13 8.25
N ASP A 116 -1.95 10.34 8.74
CA ASP A 116 -1.18 11.53 8.40
C ASP A 116 0.32 11.36 8.72
N LEU A 117 0.65 10.77 9.86
CA LEU A 117 2.03 10.49 10.25
C LEU A 117 2.65 9.38 9.39
N VAL A 118 1.87 8.39 8.99
CA VAL A 118 2.33 7.33 8.07
C VAL A 118 2.66 7.91 6.70
N ILE A 119 1.83 8.81 6.19
CA ILE A 119 2.06 9.49 4.90
C ILE A 119 3.29 10.42 4.99
N ALA A 120 3.45 11.14 6.11
CA ALA A 120 4.63 11.98 6.33
C ALA A 120 5.92 11.14 6.37
N GLU A 121 5.89 9.99 7.00
CA GLU A 121 7.03 9.06 7.04
C GLU A 121 7.35 8.48 5.67
N ALA A 122 6.35 8.11 4.88
CA ALA A 122 6.51 7.71 3.49
C ALA A 122 7.16 8.84 2.66
N ALA A 123 6.68 10.07 2.83
CA ALA A 123 7.26 11.23 2.16
C ALA A 123 8.72 11.47 2.55
N ARG A 124 9.11 11.21 3.80
CA ARG A 124 10.50 11.34 4.25
C ARG A 124 11.44 10.44 3.48
N VAL A 125 11.08 9.17 3.29
CA VAL A 125 11.95 8.19 2.61
C VAL A 125 11.88 8.28 1.09
N LEU A 126 10.82 8.86 0.54
CA LEU A 126 10.64 9.05 -0.90
C LEU A 126 11.52 10.16 -1.43
N ARG A 127 12.20 9.96 -2.55
CA ARG A 127 13.00 10.99 -3.23
C ARG A 127 12.11 12.07 -3.85
N GLY A 128 12.66 13.27 -4.03
CA GLY A 128 12.01 14.31 -4.83
C GLY A 128 11.70 13.80 -6.24
N GLY A 129 10.48 14.06 -6.73
CA GLY A 129 9.98 13.51 -7.98
C GLY A 129 9.48 12.06 -7.91
N GLY A 130 9.70 11.36 -6.80
CA GLY A 130 9.22 9.99 -6.58
C GLY A 130 7.70 9.92 -6.36
N HIS A 131 7.13 8.73 -6.50
CA HIS A 131 5.68 8.51 -6.44
C HIS A 131 5.26 7.70 -5.22
N LEU A 132 4.16 8.13 -4.61
CA LEU A 132 3.44 7.40 -3.55
C LEU A 132 2.09 6.97 -4.10
N LEU A 133 1.83 5.66 -4.12
CA LEU A 133 0.54 5.07 -4.44
C LEU A 133 -0.07 4.47 -3.18
N ILE A 134 -1.26 4.95 -2.82
CA ILE A 134 -2.08 4.38 -1.75
C ILE A 134 -3.30 3.75 -2.39
N VAL A 135 -3.56 2.49 -2.05
CA VAL A 135 -4.74 1.73 -2.42
C VAL A 135 -5.44 1.32 -1.14
N ASP A 136 -6.65 1.83 -0.93
CA ASP A 136 -7.43 1.56 0.28
C ASP A 136 -8.92 1.76 -0.01
N PHE A 137 -9.76 1.86 1.01
CA PHE A 137 -11.20 1.98 0.84
C PHE A 137 -11.68 3.44 0.87
N ALA A 138 -12.71 3.74 0.08
CA ALA A 138 -13.55 4.92 0.29
C ALA A 138 -14.24 4.85 1.66
N PRO A 139 -14.74 5.97 2.22
CA PRO A 139 -15.45 5.95 3.49
C PRO A 139 -16.62 4.96 3.47
N HIS A 140 -16.78 4.18 4.52
CA HIS A 140 -17.87 3.21 4.70
C HIS A 140 -18.25 3.10 6.18
N ASP A 141 -19.37 2.45 6.46
CA ASP A 141 -19.96 2.29 7.79
C ASP A 141 -19.89 0.85 8.33
N ARG A 142 -19.00 0.02 7.76
CA ARG A 142 -18.82 -1.38 8.15
C ARG A 142 -18.08 -1.50 9.47
N GLU A 143 -18.78 -1.25 10.59
CA GLU A 143 -18.19 -1.34 11.95
C GLU A 143 -17.68 -2.73 12.32
N GLU A 144 -18.19 -3.78 11.67
CA GLU A 144 -17.67 -5.14 11.82
C GLU A 144 -16.17 -5.22 11.49
N LEU A 145 -15.67 -4.42 10.53
CA LEU A 145 -14.25 -4.43 10.17
C LEU A 145 -13.34 -3.89 11.29
N ARG A 146 -13.85 -3.00 12.13
CA ARG A 146 -13.11 -2.58 13.33
C ARG A 146 -12.97 -3.69 14.34
N ARG A 147 -14.04 -4.43 14.58
CA ARG A 147 -14.08 -5.50 15.57
C ARG A 147 -13.34 -6.74 15.10
N ASP A 148 -13.58 -7.13 13.86
CA ASP A 148 -13.23 -8.45 13.35
C ASP A 148 -11.94 -8.43 12.51
N ALA A 149 -11.58 -7.29 11.91
CA ALA A 149 -10.42 -7.15 11.02
C ALA A 149 -9.38 -6.10 11.46
N ALA A 150 -9.48 -5.60 12.67
CA ALA A 150 -8.55 -4.63 13.26
C ALA A 150 -8.38 -3.31 12.47
N HIS A 151 -9.39 -2.91 11.70
CA HIS A 151 -9.37 -1.62 11.02
C HIS A 151 -9.46 -0.47 12.02
N ALA A 152 -8.42 0.36 12.09
CA ALA A 152 -8.45 1.58 12.89
C ALA A 152 -9.30 2.67 12.22
N ARG A 153 -9.39 2.63 10.89
CA ARG A 153 -10.13 3.59 10.06
C ARG A 153 -11.06 2.86 9.11
N LEU A 154 -12.26 3.42 8.91
CA LEU A 154 -13.28 2.89 8.00
C LEU A 154 -13.26 3.65 6.66
N GLY A 155 -12.13 3.55 5.96
CA GLY A 155 -11.90 4.20 4.69
C GLY A 155 -11.49 5.67 4.79
N PHE A 156 -11.20 6.26 3.65
CA PHE A 156 -10.66 7.61 3.53
C PHE A 156 -11.37 8.39 2.42
N SER A 157 -11.66 9.67 2.68
CA SER A 157 -12.17 10.58 1.66
C SER A 157 -11.02 11.17 0.83
N ASP A 158 -11.33 11.60 -0.39
CA ASP A 158 -10.38 12.31 -1.25
C ASP A 158 -9.89 13.61 -0.58
N GLY A 159 -10.74 14.28 0.17
CA GLY A 159 -10.39 15.51 0.90
C GLY A 159 -9.35 15.26 1.99
N GLN A 160 -9.53 14.21 2.80
CA GLN A 160 -8.55 13.79 3.81
C GLN A 160 -7.21 13.47 3.16
N MET A 161 -7.22 12.64 2.13
CA MET A 161 -6.01 12.21 1.44
C MET A 161 -5.27 13.39 0.79
N ARG A 162 -6.00 14.29 0.15
CA ARG A 162 -5.44 15.52 -0.44
C ARG A 162 -4.76 16.39 0.62
N GLY A 163 -5.39 16.56 1.79
CA GLY A 163 -4.84 17.33 2.90
C GLY A 163 -3.54 16.72 3.44
N TRP A 164 -3.52 15.42 3.67
CA TRP A 164 -2.34 14.71 4.18
C TRP A 164 -1.18 14.70 3.18
N PHE A 165 -1.47 14.51 1.89
CA PHE A 165 -0.46 14.60 0.84
C PHE A 165 0.16 16.00 0.79
N ALA A 166 -0.69 17.03 0.76
CA ALA A 166 -0.22 18.42 0.71
C ALA A 166 0.64 18.78 1.93
N ALA A 167 0.22 18.38 3.13
CA ALA A 167 0.97 18.60 4.37
C ALA A 167 2.34 17.90 4.37
N SER A 168 2.48 16.81 3.61
CA SER A 168 3.71 16.02 3.48
C SER A 168 4.55 16.40 2.24
N GLY A 169 4.20 17.46 1.52
CA GLY A 169 4.91 17.88 0.31
C GLY A 169 4.69 16.99 -0.90
N ILE A 170 3.58 16.24 -0.92
CA ILE A 170 3.19 15.38 -2.03
C ILE A 170 2.05 16.05 -2.80
N ILE A 171 2.18 16.12 -4.12
CA ILE A 171 1.14 16.60 -5.03
C ILE A 171 0.29 15.41 -5.43
N LEU A 172 -1.01 15.44 -5.12
CA LEU A 172 -1.95 14.41 -5.57
C LEU A 172 -2.18 14.59 -7.09
N GLU A 173 -1.75 13.62 -7.89
CA GLU A 173 -1.81 13.66 -9.35
C GLU A 173 -3.04 12.96 -9.92
N SER A 174 -3.44 11.84 -9.33
CA SER A 174 -4.54 11.02 -9.82
C SER A 174 -5.30 10.36 -8.68
N THR A 175 -6.61 10.22 -8.87
CA THR A 175 -7.48 9.40 -8.03
C THR A 175 -8.33 8.51 -8.93
N GLU A 176 -8.55 7.27 -8.48
CA GLU A 176 -9.41 6.31 -9.16
C GLU A 176 -10.30 5.60 -8.15
N ALA A 177 -11.52 5.26 -8.53
CA ALA A 177 -12.46 4.53 -7.71
C ALA A 177 -12.93 3.29 -8.45
N LEU A 178 -12.85 2.14 -7.79
CA LEU A 178 -13.31 0.86 -8.30
C LEU A 178 -14.49 0.39 -7.46
N SER A 179 -15.65 0.33 -8.10
CA SER A 179 -16.90 -0.16 -7.50
C SER A 179 -17.22 -1.53 -8.07
N GLY A 180 -17.94 -2.36 -7.33
CA GLY A 180 -18.34 -3.70 -7.76
C GLY A 180 -18.53 -4.67 -6.60
N GLY A 181 -18.06 -4.28 -5.42
CA GLY A 181 -18.30 -4.97 -4.14
C GLY A 181 -19.06 -4.10 -3.16
N ALA A 182 -19.23 -4.59 -1.93
CA ALA A 182 -19.82 -3.82 -0.83
C ALA A 182 -18.90 -2.67 -0.37
N LEU A 183 -17.60 -2.76 -0.66
CA LEU A 183 -16.60 -1.73 -0.42
C LEU A 183 -16.11 -1.17 -1.75
N THR A 184 -15.96 0.16 -1.82
CA THR A 184 -15.30 0.82 -2.95
C THR A 184 -13.82 0.92 -2.68
N VAL A 185 -13.01 0.39 -3.59
CA VAL A 185 -11.55 0.55 -3.55
C VAL A 185 -11.17 1.85 -4.21
N LYS A 186 -10.33 2.62 -3.53
CA LYS A 186 -9.79 3.89 -4.02
C LYS A 186 -8.28 3.79 -4.22
N LEU A 187 -7.81 4.43 -5.27
CA LEU A 187 -6.39 4.60 -5.56
C LEU A 187 -6.07 6.09 -5.53
N TRP A 188 -5.03 6.47 -4.81
CA TRP A 188 -4.50 7.84 -4.79
C TRP A 188 -3.02 7.80 -5.15
N LEU A 189 -2.67 8.45 -6.25
CA LEU A 189 -1.30 8.56 -6.72
C LEU A 189 -0.82 9.99 -6.56
N GLY A 190 0.29 10.16 -5.87
CA GLY A 190 0.94 11.44 -5.67
C GLY A 190 2.42 11.41 -6.02
N ARG A 191 2.97 12.60 -6.28
CA ARG A 191 4.38 12.81 -6.57
C ARG A 191 4.99 13.78 -5.54
N ARG A 192 6.12 13.39 -4.97
CA ARG A 192 6.86 14.28 -4.07
C ARG A 192 7.45 15.48 -4.83
N ARG A 193 7.32 16.67 -4.25
CA ARG A 193 7.96 17.91 -4.75
C ARG A 193 9.46 17.81 -4.75
#